data_beb2a03b88b76168a6f6cf709e918627
#
_entry.id   beb2a03b88b76168a6f6cf709e918627
#
_cell.length_a   1.000
_cell.length_b   1.000
_cell.length_c   1.000
_cell.angle_alpha   90.00
_cell.angle_beta   90.00
_cell.angle_gamma   90.00
#
_symmetry.space_group_name_H-M   'P 1'
#
loop_
_entity.id
_entity.type
_entity.pdbx_description
1 polymer ?
#
loop_
_entity_poly.entity_id
_entity_poly.type
_entity_poly.pdbx_seq_one_letter_code
_entity_poly.pdbx_strand_id
1 'polypeptide(L)'
;MSNYETSQTSDLKELINKLRDTQTLSKNEWIRLIDGRTPELADYLFENAREVQITHYGHDVYVRGLIEFTNYCRNDCYYCGIRKSNLNAHRYRLTKEEILNCCKTGYELGFRTFVLQGGEDGWFTVPRLADIVSDIHKNWPDCAITLSVGEMEHDAYQTLFDAGADRYLLRHETYNDAHYRKLHPVSLSARHRQNCLWDLKSIGYQIGTGFMVGAPFQTTENLTDDMLFLKELNPHMVGIGPFIPHHDTQFASEPAGTLELTLYLLGLILSLIHI
;
A
#
# COMPACT_ATOMS: atom_id res chain seq x y z
N MET A 1 34.18 -13.50 14.27
CA MET A 1 32.95 -12.98 14.87
C MET A 1 33.14 -12.94 16.39
N SER A 2 32.89 -11.81 17.02
CA SER A 2 33.07 -11.68 18.47
C SER A 2 31.86 -12.33 19.18
N ASN A 3 32.05 -12.80 20.42
CA ASN A 3 30.96 -13.36 21.24
C ASN A 3 29.80 -12.36 21.43
N TYR A 4 30.06 -11.08 21.25
CA TYR A 4 29.06 -10.01 21.35
C TYR A 4 28.14 -9.96 20.12
N GLU A 5 28.69 -10.10 18.90
CA GLU A 5 27.91 -10.13 17.66
C GLU A 5 27.01 -11.37 17.58
N THR A 6 27.50 -12.50 18.06
CA THR A 6 26.72 -13.76 18.11
C THR A 6 25.55 -13.65 19.09
N SER A 7 25.74 -12.99 20.25
CA SER A 7 24.66 -12.75 21.22
C SER A 7 23.60 -11.81 20.68
N GLN A 8 23.99 -10.74 20.00
CA GLN A 8 23.07 -9.76 19.44
C GLN A 8 22.20 -10.36 18.30
N THR A 9 22.78 -11.17 17.43
CA THR A 9 22.05 -11.88 16.37
C THR A 9 21.04 -12.87 16.94
N SER A 10 21.40 -13.59 18.02
CA SER A 10 20.50 -14.50 18.74
C SER A 10 19.27 -13.77 19.29
N ASP A 11 19.48 -12.63 19.96
CA ASP A 11 18.40 -11.81 20.53
C ASP A 11 17.43 -11.30 19.43
N LEU A 12 17.96 -10.93 18.25
CA LEU A 12 17.13 -10.45 17.14
C LEU A 12 16.33 -11.58 16.48
N LYS A 13 16.89 -12.81 16.41
CA LYS A 13 16.13 -14.00 15.98
C LYS A 13 14.98 -14.32 16.95
N GLU A 14 15.19 -14.14 18.25
CA GLU A 14 14.11 -14.28 19.24
C GLU A 14 12.99 -13.25 19.04
N LEU A 15 13.32 -12.01 18.64
CA LEU A 15 12.30 -11.00 18.29
C LEU A 15 11.51 -11.38 17.03
N ILE A 16 12.15 -11.98 16.02
CA ILE A 16 11.44 -12.49 14.83
C ILE A 16 10.47 -13.61 15.24
N ASN A 17 10.91 -14.55 16.08
CA ASN A 17 10.04 -15.62 16.59
C ASN A 17 8.88 -15.05 17.42
N LYS A 18 9.16 -14.10 18.31
CA LYS A 18 8.12 -13.40 19.07
C LYS A 18 7.10 -12.74 18.14
N LEU A 19 7.55 -12.04 17.08
CA LEU A 19 6.67 -11.40 16.13
C LEU A 19 5.77 -12.41 15.43
N ARG A 20 6.33 -13.52 14.93
CA ARG A 20 5.58 -14.60 14.30
C ARG A 20 4.52 -15.19 15.24
N ASP A 21 4.88 -15.46 16.50
CA ASP A 21 4.04 -16.19 17.43
C ASP A 21 2.99 -15.30 18.10
N THR A 22 3.30 -14.01 18.33
CA THR A 22 2.43 -13.07 19.06
C THR A 22 1.88 -11.92 18.23
N GLN A 23 2.40 -11.73 17.03
CA GLN A 23 2.09 -10.58 16.15
C GLN A 23 2.28 -9.22 16.84
N THR A 24 3.14 -9.15 17.85
CA THR A 24 3.28 -7.96 18.68
C THR A 24 4.72 -7.73 19.10
N LEU A 25 5.22 -6.53 18.80
CA LEU A 25 6.48 -6.01 19.32
C LEU A 25 6.27 -4.61 19.87
N SER A 26 7.02 -4.26 20.90
CA SER A 26 7.12 -2.89 21.38
C SER A 26 7.87 -2.00 20.37
N LYS A 27 7.70 -0.68 20.48
CA LYS A 27 8.39 0.29 19.61
C LYS A 27 9.91 0.10 19.62
N ASN A 28 10.51 -0.14 20.78
CA ASN A 28 11.96 -0.37 20.89
C ASN A 28 12.41 -1.70 20.24
N GLU A 29 11.61 -2.75 20.31
CA GLU A 29 11.90 -4.02 19.65
C GLU A 29 11.84 -3.88 18.14
N TRP A 30 10.87 -3.12 17.60
CA TRP A 30 10.80 -2.78 16.18
C TRP A 30 12.05 -2.04 15.70
N ILE A 31 12.47 -0.99 16.42
CA ILE A 31 13.67 -0.20 16.11
C ILE A 31 14.89 -1.14 16.09
N ARG A 32 15.06 -1.98 17.11
CA ARG A 32 16.17 -2.95 17.17
C ARG A 32 16.18 -3.91 15.98
N LEU A 33 15.02 -4.43 15.55
CA LEU A 33 14.94 -5.32 14.39
C LEU A 33 15.29 -4.61 13.09
N ILE A 34 14.79 -3.40 12.88
CA ILE A 34 15.02 -2.66 11.63
C ILE A 34 16.48 -2.19 11.54
N ASP A 35 17.05 -1.65 12.61
CA ASP A 35 18.43 -1.14 12.63
C ASP A 35 19.47 -2.27 12.69
N GLY A 36 19.15 -3.36 13.38
CA GLY A 36 20.05 -4.50 13.55
C GLY A 36 20.01 -5.52 12.41
N ARG A 37 19.34 -5.19 11.28
CA ARG A 37 19.24 -6.10 10.13
C ARG A 37 20.62 -6.42 9.54
N THR A 38 20.84 -7.67 9.29
CA THR A 38 22.01 -8.22 8.59
C THR A 38 21.54 -9.20 7.53
N PRO A 39 22.36 -9.56 6.53
CA PRO A 39 21.99 -10.60 5.56
C PRO A 39 21.58 -11.91 6.24
N GLU A 40 22.32 -12.37 7.27
CA GLU A 40 21.98 -13.59 8.02
C GLU A 40 20.60 -13.49 8.71
N LEU A 41 20.30 -12.33 9.31
CA LEU A 41 19.01 -12.11 9.96
C LEU A 41 17.87 -12.01 8.94
N ALA A 42 18.14 -11.45 7.76
CA ALA A 42 17.18 -11.39 6.67
C ALA A 42 16.85 -12.78 6.13
N ASP A 43 17.84 -13.63 5.92
CA ASP A 43 17.63 -15.02 5.49
C ASP A 43 16.75 -15.77 6.50
N TYR A 44 17.06 -15.65 7.79
CA TYR A 44 16.24 -16.25 8.85
C TYR A 44 14.79 -15.74 8.85
N LEU A 45 14.61 -14.41 8.68
CA LEU A 45 13.29 -13.81 8.58
C LEU A 45 12.52 -14.33 7.36
N PHE A 46 13.16 -14.42 6.20
CA PHE A 46 12.51 -14.87 4.96
C PHE A 46 12.07 -16.32 5.01
N GLU A 47 12.84 -17.19 5.66
CA GLU A 47 12.41 -18.58 5.92
C GLU A 47 11.14 -18.61 6.77
N ASN A 48 11.11 -17.88 7.90
CA ASN A 48 9.93 -17.78 8.76
C ASN A 48 8.70 -17.16 8.03
N ALA A 49 8.90 -16.09 7.28
CA ALA A 49 7.83 -15.42 6.52
C ALA A 49 7.26 -16.34 5.43
N ARG A 50 8.12 -17.14 4.78
CA ARG A 50 7.71 -18.13 3.78
C ARG A 50 6.86 -19.24 4.39
N GLU A 51 7.22 -19.74 5.59
CA GLU A 51 6.42 -20.73 6.30
C GLU A 51 5.02 -20.21 6.63
N VAL A 52 4.93 -18.95 7.10
CA VAL A 52 3.64 -18.27 7.34
C VAL A 52 2.84 -18.17 6.04
N GLN A 53 3.45 -17.71 4.94
CA GLN A 53 2.79 -17.62 3.64
C GLN A 53 2.25 -18.98 3.19
N ILE A 54 3.06 -20.03 3.23
CA ILE A 54 2.66 -21.38 2.79
C ILE A 54 1.51 -21.91 3.63
N THR A 55 1.52 -21.66 4.94
CA THR A 55 0.46 -22.10 5.86
C THR A 55 -0.89 -21.46 5.52
N HIS A 56 -0.91 -20.18 5.11
CA HIS A 56 -2.14 -19.43 4.85
C HIS A 56 -2.59 -19.46 3.39
N TYR A 57 -1.66 -19.49 2.43
CA TYR A 57 -1.92 -19.32 1.00
C TYR A 57 -1.38 -20.43 0.11
N GLY A 58 -0.68 -21.41 0.68
CA GLY A 58 0.01 -22.42 -0.12
C GLY A 58 1.12 -21.81 -0.98
N HIS A 59 1.25 -22.28 -2.21
CA HIS A 59 2.24 -21.81 -3.17
C HIS A 59 1.64 -20.87 -4.24
N ASP A 60 0.38 -20.48 -4.08
CA ASP A 60 -0.33 -19.68 -5.08
C ASP A 60 0.12 -18.22 -5.07
N VAL A 61 0.16 -17.63 -6.26
CA VAL A 61 0.40 -16.21 -6.48
C VAL A 61 -0.86 -15.62 -7.13
N TYR A 62 -1.49 -14.69 -6.41
CA TYR A 62 -2.72 -14.04 -6.87
C TYR A 62 -2.41 -12.87 -7.79
N VAL A 63 -2.71 -13.01 -9.08
CA VAL A 63 -2.54 -11.98 -10.09
C VAL A 63 -3.81 -11.15 -10.22
N ARG A 64 -3.66 -9.83 -10.30
CA ARG A 64 -4.77 -8.87 -10.41
C ARG A 64 -4.66 -8.06 -11.69
N GLY A 65 -5.78 -7.80 -12.35
CA GLY A 65 -5.86 -6.94 -13.52
C GLY A 65 -5.86 -5.46 -13.10
N LEU A 66 -4.75 -4.76 -13.30
CA LEU A 66 -4.64 -3.33 -13.02
C LEU A 66 -5.10 -2.53 -14.24
N ILE A 67 -6.02 -1.59 -14.03
CA ILE A 67 -6.52 -0.64 -15.02
C ILE A 67 -6.24 0.77 -14.51
N GLU A 68 -5.19 1.39 -15.02
CA GLU A 68 -4.86 2.79 -14.74
C GLU A 68 -5.71 3.68 -15.65
N PHE A 69 -6.92 4.03 -15.21
CA PHE A 69 -7.93 4.66 -16.06
C PHE A 69 -7.80 6.18 -16.19
N THR A 70 -7.00 6.83 -15.33
CA THR A 70 -6.67 8.25 -15.42
C THR A 70 -5.34 8.55 -14.74
N ASN A 71 -4.59 9.49 -15.29
CA ASN A 71 -3.41 10.05 -14.66
C ASN A 71 -3.56 11.55 -14.31
N TYR A 72 -4.79 12.07 -14.34
CA TYR A 72 -5.07 13.38 -13.76
C TYR A 72 -5.14 13.25 -12.23
N CYS A 73 -4.58 14.24 -11.51
CA CYS A 73 -4.64 14.30 -10.06
C CYS A 73 -4.79 15.76 -9.62
N ARG A 74 -5.66 16.01 -8.63
CA ARG A 74 -5.81 17.32 -8.01
C ARG A 74 -4.71 17.65 -6.99
N ASN A 75 -3.99 16.63 -6.53
CA ASN A 75 -2.97 16.75 -5.50
C ASN A 75 -1.60 17.03 -6.10
N ASP A 76 -0.71 17.58 -5.28
CA ASP A 76 0.63 17.99 -5.67
C ASP A 76 1.72 17.35 -4.78
N CYS A 77 1.58 16.04 -4.51
CA CYS A 77 2.53 15.28 -3.71
C CYS A 77 3.95 15.39 -4.30
N TYR A 78 4.94 15.67 -3.46
CA TYR A 78 6.28 16.07 -3.91
C TYR A 78 7.08 14.96 -4.58
N TYR A 79 6.66 13.72 -4.43
CA TYR A 79 7.29 12.52 -5.02
C TYR A 79 6.57 11.99 -6.27
N CYS A 80 5.38 12.48 -6.59
CA CYS A 80 4.50 11.82 -7.55
C CYS A 80 4.64 12.39 -8.97
N GLY A 81 4.93 11.53 -9.94
CA GLY A 81 5.07 11.93 -11.35
C GLY A 81 3.77 12.42 -12.00
N ILE A 82 2.59 12.02 -11.47
CA ILE A 82 1.29 12.52 -11.97
C ILE A 82 0.72 13.67 -11.14
N ARG A 83 1.53 14.32 -10.30
CA ARG A 83 1.12 15.48 -9.50
C ARG A 83 0.54 16.60 -10.39
N LYS A 84 -0.36 17.42 -9.80
CA LYS A 84 -1.08 18.48 -10.52
C LYS A 84 -0.16 19.43 -11.28
N SER A 85 0.95 19.84 -10.66
CA SER A 85 1.87 20.84 -11.25
C SER A 85 2.87 20.25 -12.25
N ASN A 86 2.89 18.94 -12.48
CA ASN A 86 3.72 18.35 -13.55
C ASN A 86 3.09 18.60 -14.91
N LEU A 87 3.59 19.61 -15.63
CA LEU A 87 3.14 19.98 -16.97
C LEU A 87 3.71 19.09 -18.08
N ASN A 88 4.73 18.28 -17.76
CA ASN A 88 5.36 17.36 -18.73
C ASN A 88 4.59 16.03 -18.81
N ALA A 89 3.71 15.73 -17.86
CA ALA A 89 2.96 14.49 -17.88
C ALA A 89 1.93 14.48 -19.01
N HIS A 90 2.05 13.51 -19.92
CA HIS A 90 1.02 13.29 -20.94
C HIS A 90 -0.25 12.78 -20.27
N ARG A 91 -1.28 13.63 -20.23
CA ARG A 91 -2.54 13.38 -19.50
C ARG A 91 -3.54 12.61 -20.35
N TYR A 92 -4.20 11.62 -19.71
CA TYR A 92 -5.27 10.85 -20.34
C TYR A 92 -6.37 10.49 -19.36
N ARG A 93 -7.51 10.14 -19.88
CA ARG A 93 -8.63 9.49 -19.20
C ARG A 93 -9.20 8.43 -20.13
N LEU A 94 -9.37 7.23 -19.62
CA LEU A 94 -10.12 6.20 -20.33
C LEU A 94 -11.61 6.49 -20.25
N THR A 95 -12.32 6.20 -21.31
CA THR A 95 -13.80 6.19 -21.30
C THR A 95 -14.31 4.96 -20.54
N LYS A 96 -15.58 4.98 -20.12
CA LYS A 96 -16.24 3.81 -19.52
C LYS A 96 -16.13 2.57 -20.42
N GLU A 97 -16.32 2.77 -21.72
CA GLU A 97 -16.22 1.69 -22.72
C GLU A 97 -14.83 1.05 -22.77
N GLU A 98 -13.78 1.87 -22.74
CA GLU A 98 -12.39 1.40 -22.69
C GLU A 98 -12.10 0.62 -21.40
N ILE A 99 -12.59 1.12 -20.24
CA ILE A 99 -12.44 0.42 -18.95
C ILE A 99 -13.14 -0.93 -18.98
N LEU A 100 -14.39 -1.00 -19.47
CA LEU A 100 -15.12 -2.26 -19.59
C LEU A 100 -14.47 -3.24 -20.57
N ASN A 101 -13.89 -2.73 -21.65
CA ASN A 101 -13.13 -3.56 -22.60
C ASN A 101 -11.84 -4.13 -21.97
N CYS A 102 -11.15 -3.35 -21.13
CA CYS A 102 -10.04 -3.87 -20.32
C CYS A 102 -10.49 -4.99 -19.39
N CYS A 103 -11.63 -4.82 -18.69
CA CYS A 103 -12.20 -5.86 -17.83
C CYS A 103 -12.54 -7.13 -18.64
N LYS A 104 -13.18 -6.97 -19.79
CA LYS A 104 -13.50 -8.11 -20.66
C LYS A 104 -12.26 -8.90 -21.07
N THR A 105 -11.24 -8.20 -21.58
CA THR A 105 -9.96 -8.81 -21.98
C THR A 105 -9.30 -9.50 -20.78
N GLY A 106 -9.26 -8.85 -19.63
CA GLY A 106 -8.71 -9.42 -18.40
C GLY A 106 -9.46 -10.68 -17.95
N TYR A 107 -10.79 -10.66 -18.02
CA TYR A 107 -11.62 -11.81 -17.67
C TYR A 107 -11.34 -13.03 -18.58
N GLU A 108 -11.24 -12.80 -19.88
CA GLU A 108 -10.89 -13.81 -20.87
C GLU A 108 -9.48 -14.40 -20.63
N LEU A 109 -8.54 -13.59 -20.11
CA LEU A 109 -7.20 -14.01 -19.70
C LEU A 109 -7.16 -14.72 -18.33
N GLY A 110 -8.29 -14.83 -17.63
CA GLY A 110 -8.38 -15.54 -16.36
C GLY A 110 -8.29 -14.66 -15.12
N PHE A 111 -8.16 -13.34 -15.23
CA PHE A 111 -8.22 -12.44 -14.06
C PHE A 111 -9.60 -12.52 -13.39
N ARG A 112 -9.58 -12.49 -12.04
CA ARG A 112 -10.80 -12.48 -11.20
C ARG A 112 -10.76 -11.34 -10.18
N THR A 113 -9.86 -10.41 -10.33
CA THR A 113 -9.80 -9.16 -9.58
C THR A 113 -9.40 -8.05 -10.54
N PHE A 114 -10.19 -6.98 -10.59
CA PHE A 114 -9.88 -5.75 -11.30
C PHE A 114 -9.54 -4.66 -10.31
N VAL A 115 -8.44 -3.95 -10.56
CA VAL A 115 -8.00 -2.80 -9.76
C VAL A 115 -8.14 -1.56 -10.61
N LEU A 116 -9.12 -0.72 -10.30
CA LEU A 116 -9.28 0.59 -10.93
C LEU A 116 -8.42 1.60 -10.18
N GLN A 117 -7.32 2.02 -10.79
CA GLN A 117 -6.36 2.94 -10.20
C GLN A 117 -6.29 4.24 -11.00
N GLY A 118 -6.14 5.34 -10.29
CA GLY A 118 -5.91 6.65 -10.89
C GLY A 118 -5.43 7.69 -9.89
N GLY A 119 -5.12 8.88 -10.38
CA GLY A 119 -5.00 10.03 -9.51
C GLY A 119 -6.38 10.46 -8.99
N GLU A 120 -6.40 11.37 -8.03
CA GLU A 120 -7.64 11.99 -7.55
C GLU A 120 -8.18 12.97 -8.60
N ASP A 121 -8.91 12.42 -9.55
CA ASP A 121 -9.43 13.12 -10.71
C ASP A 121 -10.89 13.53 -10.52
N GLY A 122 -11.15 14.82 -10.35
CA GLY A 122 -12.51 15.36 -10.16
C GLY A 122 -13.46 15.14 -11.34
N TRP A 123 -12.97 14.71 -12.51
CA TRP A 123 -13.83 14.34 -13.62
C TRP A 123 -14.57 13.02 -13.36
N PHE A 124 -13.92 12.07 -12.69
CA PHE A 124 -14.54 10.84 -12.22
C PHE A 124 -15.30 11.10 -10.91
N THR A 125 -16.44 11.74 -11.02
CA THR A 125 -17.33 11.97 -9.88
C THR A 125 -17.85 10.66 -9.28
N VAL A 126 -18.33 10.67 -8.04
CA VAL A 126 -18.87 9.48 -7.37
C VAL A 126 -19.95 8.78 -8.21
N PRO A 127 -20.94 9.50 -8.81
CA PRO A 127 -21.92 8.84 -9.69
C PRO A 127 -21.31 8.18 -10.92
N ARG A 128 -20.27 8.77 -11.52
CA ARG A 128 -19.58 8.15 -12.67
C ARG A 128 -18.80 6.89 -12.28
N LEU A 129 -18.12 6.94 -11.15
CA LEU A 129 -17.41 5.76 -10.63
C LEU A 129 -18.39 4.65 -10.25
N ALA A 130 -19.48 4.98 -9.58
CA ALA A 130 -20.54 4.03 -9.20
C ALA A 130 -21.17 3.36 -10.43
N ASP A 131 -21.43 4.12 -11.50
CA ASP A 131 -21.94 3.60 -12.77
C ASP A 131 -20.95 2.63 -13.44
N ILE A 132 -19.65 2.93 -13.43
CA ILE A 132 -18.61 2.01 -13.94
C ILE A 132 -18.53 0.75 -13.07
N VAL A 133 -18.47 0.89 -11.76
CA VAL A 133 -18.38 -0.22 -10.80
C VAL A 133 -19.60 -1.14 -10.93
N SER A 134 -20.80 -0.58 -11.00
CA SER A 134 -22.06 -1.32 -11.16
C SER A 134 -22.06 -2.15 -12.45
N ASP A 135 -21.60 -1.58 -13.56
CA ASP A 135 -21.52 -2.33 -14.82
C ASP A 135 -20.47 -3.44 -14.77
N ILE A 136 -19.32 -3.22 -14.14
CA ILE A 136 -18.31 -4.27 -13.95
C ILE A 136 -18.90 -5.39 -13.08
N HIS A 137 -19.50 -5.05 -11.94
CA HIS A 137 -20.09 -6.04 -11.03
C HIS A 137 -21.20 -6.84 -11.70
N LYS A 138 -22.02 -6.20 -12.53
CA LYS A 138 -23.11 -6.85 -13.26
C LYS A 138 -22.61 -7.80 -14.36
N ASN A 139 -21.56 -7.41 -15.10
CA ASN A 139 -21.06 -8.19 -16.22
C ASN A 139 -20.13 -9.35 -15.78
N TRP A 140 -19.43 -9.18 -14.65
CA TRP A 140 -18.48 -10.16 -14.09
C TRP A 140 -18.67 -10.32 -12.59
N PRO A 141 -19.79 -10.92 -12.14
CA PRO A 141 -20.16 -11.01 -10.73
C PRO A 141 -19.25 -11.91 -9.90
N ASP A 142 -18.41 -12.71 -10.54
CA ASP A 142 -17.38 -13.56 -9.93
C ASP A 142 -16.03 -12.85 -9.80
N CYS A 143 -15.94 -11.58 -10.20
CA CYS A 143 -14.73 -10.77 -10.07
C CYS A 143 -14.83 -9.80 -8.90
N ALA A 144 -13.74 -9.69 -8.10
CA ALA A 144 -13.63 -8.67 -7.10
C ALA A 144 -13.18 -7.33 -7.72
N ILE A 145 -13.77 -6.24 -7.27
CA ILE A 145 -13.45 -4.88 -7.73
C ILE A 145 -12.71 -4.14 -6.62
N THR A 146 -11.49 -3.72 -6.92
CA THR A 146 -10.66 -2.90 -6.04
C THR A 146 -10.59 -1.47 -6.57
N LEU A 147 -10.89 -0.49 -5.74
CA LEU A 147 -10.69 0.91 -6.07
C LEU A 147 -9.41 1.45 -5.44
N SER A 148 -8.67 2.27 -6.17
CA SER A 148 -7.48 3.01 -5.71
C SER A 148 -7.50 4.40 -6.33
N VAL A 149 -8.43 5.25 -5.84
CA VAL A 149 -8.78 6.55 -6.44
C VAL A 149 -8.67 7.71 -5.45
N GLY A 150 -7.94 7.50 -4.35
CA GLY A 150 -7.59 8.54 -3.38
C GLY A 150 -8.62 8.75 -2.27
N GLU A 151 -8.62 9.96 -1.72
CA GLU A 151 -9.40 10.33 -0.53
C GLU A 151 -10.79 10.84 -0.91
N MET A 152 -11.80 10.36 -0.18
CA MET A 152 -13.21 10.76 -0.34
C MET A 152 -13.88 10.88 1.04
N GLU A 153 -15.06 11.46 1.07
CA GLU A 153 -15.92 11.46 2.24
C GLU A 153 -16.61 10.10 2.44
N HIS A 154 -17.03 9.80 3.65
CA HIS A 154 -17.66 8.53 4.04
C HIS A 154 -18.82 8.12 3.12
N ASP A 155 -19.74 9.03 2.82
CA ASP A 155 -20.92 8.74 1.98
C ASP A 155 -20.53 8.40 0.52
N ALA A 156 -19.42 8.96 0.04
CA ALA A 156 -18.88 8.62 -1.27
C ALA A 156 -18.34 7.18 -1.29
N TYR A 157 -17.59 6.79 -0.26
CA TYR A 157 -17.15 5.40 -0.11
C TYR A 157 -18.32 4.43 0.01
N GLN A 158 -19.33 4.77 0.81
CA GLN A 158 -20.55 3.95 0.94
C GLN A 158 -21.25 3.78 -0.42
N THR A 159 -21.41 4.86 -1.19
CA THR A 159 -22.03 4.79 -2.52
C THR A 159 -21.29 3.85 -3.47
N LEU A 160 -19.95 3.85 -3.44
CA LEU A 160 -19.14 2.98 -4.28
C LEU A 160 -19.16 1.52 -3.80
N PHE A 161 -19.25 1.30 -2.49
CA PHE A 161 -19.44 -0.03 -1.89
C PHE A 161 -20.79 -0.62 -2.32
N ASP A 162 -21.86 0.15 -2.20
CA ASP A 162 -23.22 -0.27 -2.59
C ASP A 162 -23.32 -0.54 -4.11
N ALA A 163 -22.48 0.11 -4.92
CA ALA A 163 -22.37 -0.16 -6.35
C ALA A 163 -21.65 -1.47 -6.70
N GLY A 164 -20.99 -2.13 -5.71
CA GLY A 164 -20.32 -3.41 -5.88
C GLY A 164 -18.80 -3.38 -5.79
N ALA A 165 -18.19 -2.31 -5.26
CA ALA A 165 -16.76 -2.30 -4.98
C ALA A 165 -16.44 -3.08 -3.70
N ASP A 166 -15.65 -4.15 -3.81
CA ASP A 166 -15.34 -5.03 -2.68
C ASP A 166 -14.15 -4.55 -1.84
N ARG A 167 -13.18 -3.92 -2.49
CA ARG A 167 -11.88 -3.59 -1.92
C ARG A 167 -11.50 -2.15 -2.20
N TYR A 168 -10.75 -1.56 -1.28
CA TYR A 168 -10.19 -0.23 -1.48
C TYR A 168 -8.73 -0.19 -1.05
N LEU A 169 -7.84 0.29 -1.93
CA LEU A 169 -6.43 0.50 -1.64
C LEU A 169 -6.14 1.99 -1.48
N LEU A 170 -5.78 2.39 -0.27
CA LEU A 170 -5.36 3.74 0.06
C LEU A 170 -4.08 3.69 0.89
N ARG A 171 -2.93 3.90 0.25
CA ARG A 171 -1.65 3.93 0.97
C ARG A 171 -1.60 5.14 1.89
N HIS A 172 -1.26 4.93 3.18
CA HIS A 172 -1.08 6.05 4.12
C HIS A 172 0.24 6.80 3.89
N GLU A 173 1.16 6.23 3.11
CA GLU A 173 2.46 6.71 2.67
C GLU A 173 3.49 6.87 3.80
N THR A 174 3.09 7.37 4.93
CA THR A 174 3.76 7.36 6.24
C THR A 174 2.75 7.75 7.32
N TYR A 175 2.79 7.08 8.45
CA TYR A 175 1.92 7.39 9.59
C TYR A 175 2.32 8.68 10.32
N ASN A 176 3.62 8.97 10.34
CA ASN A 176 4.18 10.10 11.07
C ASN A 176 3.84 11.44 10.40
N ASP A 177 3.08 12.30 11.08
CA ASP A 177 2.61 13.59 10.55
C ASP A 177 3.76 14.54 10.16
N ALA A 178 4.85 14.58 10.94
CA ALA A 178 6.00 15.44 10.61
C ALA A 178 6.72 14.96 9.34
N HIS A 179 6.80 13.65 9.12
CA HIS A 179 7.35 13.09 7.90
C HIS A 179 6.38 13.28 6.71
N TYR A 180 5.07 13.09 6.93
CA TYR A 180 4.04 13.28 5.91
C TYR A 180 4.07 14.70 5.32
N ARG A 181 4.24 15.73 6.17
CA ARG A 181 4.34 17.14 5.74
C ARG A 181 5.59 17.44 4.91
N LYS A 182 6.64 16.63 5.01
CA LYS A 182 7.82 16.76 4.14
C LYS A 182 7.59 16.18 2.75
N LEU A 183 6.65 15.26 2.62
CA LEU A 183 6.33 14.56 1.36
C LEU A 183 5.15 15.19 0.60
N HIS A 184 4.33 16.00 1.29
CA HIS A 184 3.07 16.49 0.76
C HIS A 184 2.89 17.99 0.98
N PRO A 185 2.10 18.68 0.11
CA PRO A 185 1.74 20.07 0.34
C PRO A 185 0.89 20.23 1.60
N VAL A 186 0.92 21.43 2.17
CA VAL A 186 0.21 21.78 3.43
C VAL A 186 -1.31 21.55 3.38
N SER A 187 -1.88 21.49 2.19
CA SER A 187 -3.32 21.22 1.99
C SER A 187 -3.70 19.75 2.25
N LEU A 188 -2.74 18.84 2.32
CA LEU A 188 -2.96 17.43 2.61
C LEU A 188 -2.65 17.11 4.07
N SER A 189 -3.41 16.20 4.66
CA SER A 189 -3.33 15.83 6.08
C SER A 189 -3.15 14.33 6.25
N ALA A 190 -2.10 13.90 6.95
CA ALA A 190 -1.91 12.51 7.35
C ALA A 190 -3.11 11.99 8.13
N ARG A 191 -3.65 12.80 9.04
CA ARG A 191 -4.80 12.41 9.86
C ARG A 191 -6.07 12.20 9.04
N HIS A 192 -6.34 13.08 8.06
CA HIS A 192 -7.48 12.87 7.16
C HIS A 192 -7.34 11.57 6.38
N ARG A 193 -6.17 11.31 5.83
CA ARG A 193 -5.88 10.07 5.09
C ARG A 193 -6.04 8.81 5.96
N GLN A 194 -5.61 8.87 7.22
CA GLN A 194 -5.81 7.79 8.18
C GLN A 194 -7.30 7.60 8.51
N ASN A 195 -8.06 8.69 8.71
CA ASN A 195 -9.51 8.63 8.94
C ASN A 195 -10.23 7.98 7.76
N CYS A 196 -9.87 8.29 6.51
CA CYS A 196 -10.41 7.61 5.33
C CYS A 196 -10.24 6.08 5.41
N LEU A 197 -9.11 5.58 5.91
CA LEU A 197 -8.90 4.14 6.09
C LEU A 197 -9.84 3.53 7.14
N TRP A 198 -10.10 4.25 8.23
CA TRP A 198 -11.07 3.82 9.24
C TRP A 198 -12.51 3.88 8.73
N ASP A 199 -12.88 4.89 7.94
CA ASP A 199 -14.17 4.98 7.27
C ASP A 199 -14.38 3.78 6.34
N LEU A 200 -13.42 3.49 5.46
CA LEU A 200 -13.45 2.33 4.56
C LEU A 200 -13.61 1.02 5.33
N LYS A 201 -12.89 0.86 6.44
CA LYS A 201 -13.01 -0.32 7.31
C LYS A 201 -14.39 -0.43 7.94
N SER A 202 -14.96 0.68 8.42
CA SER A 202 -16.29 0.71 9.07
C SER A 202 -17.42 0.39 8.11
N ILE A 203 -17.30 0.73 6.82
CA ILE A 203 -18.24 0.39 5.76
C ILE A 203 -18.22 -1.11 5.43
N GLY A 204 -17.07 -1.76 5.59
CA GLY A 204 -16.93 -3.20 5.32
C GLY A 204 -16.04 -3.55 4.13
N TYR A 205 -15.31 -2.60 3.57
CA TYR A 205 -14.33 -2.89 2.53
C TYR A 205 -13.23 -3.84 3.02
N GLN A 206 -12.76 -4.71 2.14
CA GLN A 206 -11.44 -5.30 2.29
C GLN A 206 -10.40 -4.20 2.02
N ILE A 207 -9.89 -3.60 3.10
CA ILE A 207 -9.00 -2.44 2.98
C ILE A 207 -7.56 -2.85 2.69
N GLY A 208 -6.91 -2.06 1.84
CA GLY A 208 -5.49 -2.09 1.59
C GLY A 208 -4.83 -0.76 1.98
N THR A 209 -3.65 -0.84 2.57
CA THR A 209 -2.84 0.34 2.86
C THR A 209 -1.36 0.05 2.62
N GLY A 210 -0.46 0.96 2.99
CA GLY A 210 0.97 0.81 2.86
C GLY A 210 1.72 2.12 2.87
N PHE A 211 3.02 2.04 2.69
CA PHE A 211 3.91 3.18 2.76
C PHE A 211 5.08 3.04 1.77
N MET A 212 5.80 4.13 1.54
CA MET A 212 7.04 4.11 0.75
C MET A 212 8.21 3.71 1.65
N VAL A 213 9.15 2.95 1.09
CA VAL A 213 10.38 2.54 1.78
C VAL A 213 11.56 3.34 1.26
N GLY A 214 12.32 3.96 2.16
CA GLY A 214 13.44 4.82 1.79
C GLY A 214 13.01 6.15 1.18
N ALA A 215 11.81 6.64 1.52
CA ALA A 215 11.36 7.97 1.12
C ALA A 215 12.29 9.05 1.72
N PRO A 216 12.45 10.21 1.05
CA PRO A 216 13.24 11.30 1.59
C PRO A 216 12.88 11.62 3.05
N PHE A 217 13.88 11.82 3.89
CA PHE A 217 13.74 12.11 5.34
C PHE A 217 13.14 10.99 6.21
N GLN A 218 12.93 9.80 5.67
CA GLN A 218 12.41 8.67 6.43
C GLN A 218 13.45 8.17 7.44
N THR A 219 13.02 7.91 8.67
CA THR A 219 13.84 7.33 9.74
C THR A 219 13.30 5.97 10.16
N THR A 220 14.07 5.22 10.95
CA THR A 220 13.62 3.95 11.52
C THR A 220 12.39 4.14 12.41
N GLU A 221 12.29 5.26 13.13
CA GLU A 221 11.11 5.58 13.94
C GLU A 221 9.86 5.77 13.06
N ASN A 222 10.01 6.38 11.87
CA ASN A 222 8.88 6.51 10.94
C ASN A 222 8.41 5.12 10.45
N LEU A 223 9.33 4.25 10.06
CA LEU A 223 9.01 2.87 9.68
C LEU A 223 8.36 2.10 10.83
N THR A 224 8.84 2.31 12.06
CA THR A 224 8.26 1.70 13.26
C THR A 224 6.83 2.18 13.49
N ASP A 225 6.57 3.48 13.35
CA ASP A 225 5.23 4.06 13.49
C ASP A 225 4.29 3.47 12.40
N ASP A 226 4.79 3.25 11.17
CA ASP A 226 4.06 2.59 10.09
C ASP A 226 3.69 1.13 10.46
N MET A 227 4.64 0.35 11.02
CA MET A 227 4.37 -1.02 11.47
C MET A 227 3.33 -1.10 12.58
N LEU A 228 3.40 -0.19 13.56
CA LEU A 228 2.42 -0.11 14.65
C LEU A 228 1.04 0.27 14.12
N PHE A 229 0.97 1.18 13.16
CA PHE A 229 -0.30 1.53 12.51
C PHE A 229 -0.87 0.37 11.69
N LEU A 230 -0.06 -0.39 10.96
CA LEU A 230 -0.51 -1.59 10.28
C LEU A 230 -1.12 -2.59 11.26
N LYS A 231 -0.51 -2.78 12.42
CA LYS A 231 -1.05 -3.67 13.45
C LYS A 231 -2.40 -3.18 14.00
N GLU A 232 -2.54 -1.88 14.27
CA GLU A 232 -3.77 -1.28 14.78
C GLU A 232 -4.90 -1.33 13.72
N LEU A 233 -4.59 -0.92 12.51
CA LEU A 233 -5.55 -0.91 11.40
C LEU A 233 -5.95 -2.32 10.98
N ASN A 234 -5.05 -3.30 11.07
CA ASN A 234 -5.23 -4.69 10.61
C ASN A 234 -5.87 -4.75 9.21
N PRO A 235 -5.17 -4.30 8.17
CA PRO A 235 -5.69 -4.28 6.81
C PRO A 235 -5.67 -5.67 6.18
N HIS A 236 -6.45 -5.86 5.12
CA HIS A 236 -6.49 -7.10 4.33
C HIS A 236 -5.41 -7.16 3.24
N MET A 237 -4.80 -6.03 2.93
CA MET A 237 -3.75 -5.91 1.92
C MET A 237 -2.72 -4.88 2.37
N VAL A 238 -1.44 -5.17 2.16
CA VAL A 238 -0.37 -4.20 2.38
C VAL A 238 0.48 -4.06 1.13
N GLY A 239 0.57 -2.83 0.64
CA GLY A 239 1.38 -2.49 -0.53
C GLY A 239 2.53 -1.55 -0.15
N ILE A 240 3.74 -2.08 -0.02
CA ILE A 240 4.96 -1.28 0.15
C ILE A 240 5.87 -1.44 -1.06
N GLY A 241 6.70 -0.46 -1.30
CA GLY A 241 7.71 -0.49 -2.35
C GLY A 241 8.78 0.56 -2.11
N PRO A 242 9.96 0.40 -2.71
CA PRO A 242 11.02 1.39 -2.58
C PRO A 242 10.57 2.72 -3.20
N PHE A 243 10.97 3.83 -2.58
CA PHE A 243 10.87 5.13 -3.22
C PHE A 243 11.72 5.14 -4.49
N ILE A 244 11.13 5.57 -5.59
CA ILE A 244 11.83 5.74 -6.89
C ILE A 244 11.71 7.21 -7.27
N PRO A 245 12.81 7.97 -7.33
CA PRO A 245 12.78 9.37 -7.69
C PRO A 245 12.28 9.55 -9.13
N HIS A 246 11.35 10.47 -9.32
CA HIS A 246 10.85 10.83 -10.64
C HIS A 246 11.44 12.19 -11.06
N HIS A 247 11.94 12.28 -12.29
CA HIS A 247 12.67 13.45 -12.80
C HIS A 247 11.89 14.76 -12.80
N ASP A 248 10.55 14.72 -12.85
CA ASP A 248 9.66 15.89 -12.81
C ASP A 248 9.12 16.18 -11.39
N THR A 249 9.82 15.79 -10.34
CA THR A 249 9.41 16.00 -8.96
C THR A 249 10.44 16.77 -8.15
N GLN A 250 10.04 17.26 -6.98
CA GLN A 250 10.97 17.94 -6.07
C GLN A 250 12.07 17.00 -5.56
N PHE A 251 11.83 15.69 -5.58
CA PHE A 251 12.75 14.66 -5.10
C PHE A 251 13.52 13.95 -6.23
N ALA A 252 13.63 14.59 -7.39
CA ALA A 252 14.32 14.02 -8.56
C ALA A 252 15.78 13.63 -8.28
N SER A 253 16.46 14.33 -7.37
CA SER A 253 17.85 14.09 -7.00
C SER A 253 18.04 13.33 -5.69
N GLU A 254 16.95 12.93 -5.03
CA GLU A 254 17.02 12.15 -3.81
C GLU A 254 17.39 10.69 -4.11
N PRO A 255 18.10 10.00 -3.21
CA PRO A 255 18.42 8.59 -3.40
C PRO A 255 17.16 7.73 -3.43
N ALA A 256 17.16 6.69 -4.27
CA ALA A 256 16.09 5.71 -4.28
C ALA A 256 16.11 4.85 -3.00
N GLY A 257 14.95 4.40 -2.58
CA GLY A 257 14.81 3.36 -1.56
C GLY A 257 15.43 2.03 -2.03
N THR A 258 15.86 1.18 -1.11
CA THR A 258 16.53 -0.07 -1.44
C THR A 258 15.57 -1.25 -1.51
N LEU A 259 15.84 -2.18 -2.43
CA LEU A 259 15.12 -3.44 -2.52
C LEU A 259 15.35 -4.28 -1.26
N GLU A 260 16.57 -4.30 -0.73
CA GLU A 260 16.95 -5.04 0.48
C GLU A 260 16.06 -4.66 1.67
N LEU A 261 15.99 -3.37 2.01
CA LEU A 261 15.14 -2.90 3.10
C LEU A 261 13.66 -3.20 2.82
N THR A 262 13.21 -3.03 1.58
CA THR A 262 11.81 -3.31 1.20
C THR A 262 11.45 -4.77 1.42
N LEU A 263 12.30 -5.72 0.99
CA LEU A 263 12.07 -7.14 1.20
C LEU A 263 12.12 -7.51 2.68
N TYR A 264 13.05 -6.93 3.45
CA TYR A 264 13.13 -7.15 4.88
C TYR A 264 11.83 -6.72 5.59
N LEU A 265 11.33 -5.51 5.29
CA LEU A 265 10.07 -5.01 5.83
C LEU A 265 8.86 -5.86 5.38
N LEU A 266 8.84 -6.36 4.15
CA LEU A 266 7.80 -7.31 3.68
C LEU A 266 7.80 -8.60 4.49
N GLY A 267 8.97 -9.16 4.79
CA GLY A 267 9.09 -10.34 5.65
C GLY A 267 8.55 -10.09 7.06
N LEU A 268 8.83 -8.93 7.63
CA LEU A 268 8.28 -8.52 8.94
C LEU A 268 6.76 -8.34 8.89
N ILE A 269 6.22 -7.74 7.82
CA ILE A 269 4.77 -7.54 7.64
C ILE A 269 4.03 -8.87 7.51
N LEU A 270 4.56 -9.84 6.76
CA LEU A 270 3.97 -11.17 6.67
C LEU A 270 3.87 -11.85 8.05
N SER A 271 4.88 -11.68 8.90
CA SER A 271 4.87 -12.20 10.28
C SER A 271 3.95 -11.41 11.21
N LEU A 272 3.68 -10.13 10.92
CA LEU A 272 2.86 -9.24 11.75
C LEU A 272 1.35 -9.43 11.52
N ILE A 273 0.92 -9.56 10.27
CA ILE A 273 -0.50 -9.44 9.91
C ILE A 273 -1.07 -10.75 9.38
N HIS A 274 -0.28 -11.79 9.12
CA HIS A 274 -0.71 -13.09 8.57
C HIS A 274 -1.79 -12.92 7.46
N ILE A 275 -1.49 -12.06 6.48
CA ILE A 275 -2.40 -11.74 5.38
C ILE A 275 -2.40 -12.85 4.36
#